data_48e338811a6e553086a38064ca63aea5
#
_entry.id   48e338811a6e553086a38064ca63aea5
#
_cell.length_a   1.000
_cell.length_b   1.000
_cell.length_c   1.000
_cell.angle_alpha   90.00
_cell.angle_beta   90.00
_cell.angle_gamma   90.00
#
_symmetry.space_group_name_H-M   'P 1'
#
loop_
_entity.id
_entity.type
_entity.pdbx_description
1 polymer ?
#
loop_
_entity_poly.entity_id
_entity_poly.type
_entity_poly.pdbx_seq_one_letter_code
_entity_poly.pdbx_strand_id
1 'polypeptide(L)'
;MHSERQAIHLARKKIVFIIVEGPSDDEALGVLFHRIFDRNTVFVHVFHGDITTERGVTSGRILNRVGNEIRSYAKSNHFTSRDFQEIIHIVDMDGAYIPDGCVTENDSAVSLVYSDAGIETRTPSAVIARNRQKRQNLDKLCDSDQIWNVPYRIFYMSCNLDHVLYNKRNSSDAEKEHH
;
A
#
# COMPACT_ATOMS: atom_id res chain seq x y z
N MET A 1 4.42 38.34 43.73
CA MET A 1 5.05 37.94 42.44
C MET A 1 4.76 36.46 42.22
N HIS A 2 3.66 36.17 41.54
CA HIS A 2 3.30 34.79 41.15
C HIS A 2 3.91 34.51 39.78
N SER A 3 4.90 33.62 39.77
CA SER A 3 5.50 33.11 38.54
C SER A 3 4.53 32.14 37.90
N GLU A 4 3.80 32.56 36.90
CA GLU A 4 3.06 31.68 35.98
C GLU A 4 4.08 30.85 35.18
N ARG A 5 4.28 29.62 35.62
CA ARG A 5 4.93 28.60 34.79
C ARG A 5 3.98 28.27 33.65
N GLN A 6 4.13 28.90 32.50
CA GLN A 6 3.55 28.45 31.26
C GLN A 6 4.09 27.04 31.01
N ALA A 7 3.26 26.04 31.25
CA ALA A 7 3.50 24.69 30.78
C ALA A 7 3.47 24.72 29.25
N ILE A 8 4.63 24.69 28.64
CA ILE A 8 4.75 24.46 27.17
C ILE A 8 4.18 23.08 26.94
N HIS A 9 2.94 23.03 26.49
CA HIS A 9 2.31 21.80 26.04
C HIS A 9 2.98 21.43 24.71
N LEU A 10 4.08 20.66 24.79
CA LEU A 10 4.68 20.05 23.61
C LEU A 10 3.61 19.17 22.99
N ALA A 11 3.03 19.64 21.90
CA ALA A 11 2.05 18.88 21.16
C ALA A 11 2.67 17.52 20.77
N ARG A 12 2.06 16.42 21.21
CA ARG A 12 2.53 15.07 20.88
C ARG A 12 2.51 14.90 19.37
N LYS A 13 3.61 14.44 18.79
CA LYS A 13 3.68 14.16 17.35
C LYS A 13 2.58 13.19 16.95
N LYS A 14 1.95 13.45 15.83
CA LYS A 14 0.96 12.56 15.23
C LYS A 14 1.65 11.51 14.36
N ILE A 15 0.98 10.39 14.16
CA ILE A 15 1.49 9.28 13.36
C ILE A 15 0.86 9.34 11.97
N VAL A 16 1.70 9.34 10.94
CA VAL A 16 1.29 8.99 9.57
C VAL A 16 1.65 7.52 9.36
N PHE A 17 0.64 6.69 9.16
CA PHE A 17 0.81 5.26 8.95
C PHE A 17 0.75 4.98 7.45
N ILE A 18 1.87 4.53 6.87
CA ILE A 18 2.00 4.28 5.45
C ILE A 18 2.03 2.77 5.22
N ILE A 19 1.22 2.31 4.28
CA ILE A 19 1.18 0.91 3.84
C ILE A 19 1.70 0.87 2.40
N VAL A 20 2.67 0.00 2.14
CA VAL A 20 3.22 -0.30 0.81
C VAL A 20 3.19 -1.80 0.57
N GLU A 21 3.24 -2.26 -0.68
CA GLU A 21 3.14 -3.69 -0.99
C GLU A 21 4.45 -4.45 -0.67
N GLY A 22 5.62 -3.84 -0.91
CA GLY A 22 6.91 -4.50 -0.73
C GLY A 22 7.99 -3.69 0.00
N PRO A 23 9.07 -4.34 0.43
CA PRO A 23 10.22 -3.67 1.06
C PRO A 23 10.95 -2.70 0.12
N SER A 24 11.02 -3.01 -1.17
CA SER A 24 11.61 -2.13 -2.19
C SER A 24 10.87 -0.81 -2.31
N ASP A 25 9.54 -0.82 -2.08
CA ASP A 25 8.72 0.39 -2.11
C ASP A 25 9.04 1.31 -0.93
N ASP A 26 9.31 0.73 0.25
CA ASP A 26 9.72 1.48 1.43
C ASP A 26 11.07 2.18 1.21
N GLU A 27 12.05 1.48 0.65
CA GLU A 27 13.38 2.05 0.38
C GLU A 27 13.29 3.20 -0.65
N ALA A 28 12.60 2.98 -1.76
CA ALA A 28 12.43 3.98 -2.81
C ALA A 28 11.62 5.20 -2.36
N LEU A 29 10.53 4.99 -1.61
CA LEU A 29 9.63 6.03 -1.16
C LEU A 29 10.02 6.66 0.18
N GLY A 30 10.81 5.97 1.00
CA GLY A 30 11.22 6.43 2.33
C GLY A 30 11.89 7.80 2.31
N VAL A 31 12.79 8.04 1.35
CA VAL A 31 13.44 9.35 1.16
C VAL A 31 12.42 10.43 0.80
N LEU A 32 11.43 10.09 -0.03
CA LEU A 32 10.37 11.01 -0.45
C LEU A 32 9.47 11.38 0.75
N PHE A 33 9.05 10.40 1.54
CA PHE A 33 8.23 10.65 2.73
C PHE A 33 8.93 11.55 3.74
N HIS A 34 10.24 11.39 3.89
CA HIS A 34 11.03 12.25 4.76
C HIS A 34 11.14 13.71 4.28
N ARG A 35 10.92 13.96 3.00
CA ARG A 35 10.87 15.32 2.43
C ARG A 35 9.48 15.95 2.50
N ILE A 36 8.44 15.13 2.41
CA ILE A 36 7.04 15.60 2.39
C ILE A 36 6.55 15.89 3.81
N PHE A 37 6.91 15.05 4.79
CA PHE A 37 6.42 15.17 6.14
C PHE A 37 7.41 15.88 7.06
N ASP A 38 6.93 16.90 7.78
CA ASP A 38 7.71 17.57 8.82
C ASP A 38 7.92 16.66 10.03
N ARG A 39 9.13 16.18 10.20
CA ARG A 39 9.54 15.29 11.29
C ARG A 39 9.37 15.90 12.70
N ASN A 40 9.18 17.22 12.80
CA ASN A 40 8.92 17.85 14.09
C ASN A 40 7.48 17.64 14.53
N THR A 41 6.55 17.48 13.60
CA THR A 41 5.11 17.38 13.83
C THR A 41 4.54 16.00 13.65
N VAL A 42 5.14 15.16 12.80
CA VAL A 42 4.66 13.81 12.52
C VAL A 42 5.75 12.74 12.67
N PHE A 43 5.32 11.54 13.00
CA PHE A 43 6.11 10.32 12.94
C PHE A 43 5.59 9.46 11.80
N VAL A 44 6.46 9.10 10.85
CA VAL A 44 6.11 8.23 9.73
C VAL A 44 6.46 6.79 10.10
N HIS A 45 5.46 5.91 10.01
CA HIS A 45 5.64 4.47 10.15
C HIS A 45 5.23 3.79 8.84
N VAL A 46 6.09 2.96 8.29
CA VAL A 46 5.85 2.22 7.06
C VAL A 46 5.61 0.75 7.39
N PHE A 47 4.55 0.20 6.84
CA PHE A 47 4.19 -1.22 6.92
C PHE A 47 4.23 -1.83 5.52
N HIS A 48 4.81 -3.02 5.40
CA HIS A 48 4.90 -3.74 4.13
C HIS A 48 3.90 -4.90 4.12
N GLY A 49 3.17 -5.06 3.05
CA GLY A 49 2.31 -6.22 2.85
C GLY A 49 1.29 -6.03 1.75
N ASP A 50 1.30 -6.92 0.76
CA ASP A 50 0.26 -6.99 -0.25
C ASP A 50 -1.03 -7.55 0.38
N ILE A 51 -1.79 -6.65 0.99
CA ILE A 51 -3.07 -6.97 1.62
C ILE A 51 -4.15 -7.22 0.56
N THR A 52 -4.01 -6.63 -0.63
CA THR A 52 -5.05 -6.62 -1.65
C THR A 52 -5.23 -7.95 -2.35
N THR A 53 -4.18 -8.78 -2.41
CA THR A 53 -4.22 -10.14 -2.99
C THR A 53 -4.08 -11.25 -1.94
N GLU A 54 -3.99 -10.92 -0.66
CA GLU A 54 -3.85 -11.89 0.42
C GLU A 54 -4.96 -12.95 0.38
N ARG A 55 -4.57 -14.22 0.47
CA ARG A 55 -5.52 -15.34 0.39
C ARG A 55 -6.60 -15.27 1.46
N GLY A 56 -7.86 -15.32 1.04
CA GLY A 56 -9.02 -15.27 1.93
C GLY A 56 -9.46 -13.86 2.33
N VAL A 57 -8.76 -12.83 1.88
CA VAL A 57 -9.17 -11.42 2.05
C VAL A 57 -10.09 -11.03 0.89
N THR A 58 -11.36 -10.85 1.19
CA THR A 58 -12.39 -10.42 0.25
C THR A 58 -12.76 -8.96 0.48
N SER A 59 -13.47 -8.35 -0.47
CA SER A 59 -13.96 -6.97 -0.35
C SER A 59 -14.77 -6.70 0.92
N GLY A 60 -15.49 -7.71 1.44
CA GLY A 60 -16.21 -7.61 2.71
C GLY A 60 -15.29 -7.60 3.94
N ARG A 61 -14.03 -8.00 3.81
CA ARG A 61 -13.07 -8.12 4.91
C ARG A 61 -11.88 -7.17 4.81
N ILE A 62 -11.66 -6.56 3.64
CA ILE A 62 -10.44 -5.79 3.36
C ILE A 62 -10.24 -4.61 4.33
N LEU A 63 -11.27 -3.84 4.64
CA LEU A 63 -11.19 -2.73 5.59
C LEU A 63 -10.81 -3.19 7.00
N ASN A 64 -11.36 -4.33 7.43
CA ASN A 64 -11.01 -4.93 8.72
C ASN A 64 -9.58 -5.45 8.71
N ARG A 65 -9.12 -6.02 7.59
CA ARG A 65 -7.75 -6.53 7.43
C ARG A 65 -6.74 -5.39 7.55
N VAL A 66 -6.93 -4.30 6.81
CA VAL A 66 -6.11 -3.07 6.93
C VAL A 66 -6.17 -2.51 8.36
N GLY A 67 -7.38 -2.38 8.91
CA GLY A 67 -7.57 -1.88 10.27
C GLY A 67 -6.90 -2.75 11.35
N ASN A 68 -6.75 -4.05 11.13
CA ASN A 68 -6.06 -4.95 12.06
C ASN A 68 -4.56 -4.65 12.12
N GLU A 69 -3.90 -4.34 10.99
CA GLU A 69 -2.50 -3.96 10.99
C GLU A 69 -2.26 -2.70 11.81
N ILE A 70 -3.08 -1.68 11.58
CA ILE A 70 -2.97 -0.41 12.30
C ILE A 70 -3.22 -0.60 13.79
N ARG A 71 -4.24 -1.39 14.16
CA ARG A 71 -4.55 -1.70 15.57
C ARG A 71 -3.43 -2.52 16.23
N SER A 72 -2.82 -3.45 15.51
CA SER A 72 -1.70 -4.24 16.00
C SER A 72 -0.51 -3.35 16.33
N TYR A 73 -0.14 -2.48 15.42
CA TYR A 73 0.91 -1.48 15.63
C TYR A 73 0.58 -0.55 16.81
N ALA A 74 -0.64 -0.03 16.84
CA ALA A 74 -1.09 0.86 17.91
C ALA A 74 -1.01 0.18 19.28
N LYS A 75 -1.48 -1.08 19.36
CA LYS A 75 -1.42 -1.87 20.61
C LYS A 75 0.01 -2.08 21.10
N SER A 76 0.92 -2.45 20.20
CA SER A 76 2.33 -2.70 20.53
C SER A 76 3.05 -1.44 21.01
N ASN A 77 2.59 -0.26 20.62
CA ASN A 77 3.20 1.03 20.95
C ASN A 77 2.37 1.87 21.93
N HIS A 78 1.31 1.31 22.50
CA HIS A 78 0.40 1.99 23.44
C HIS A 78 -0.25 3.26 22.84
N PHE A 79 -0.60 3.22 21.55
CA PHE A 79 -1.30 4.29 20.85
C PHE A 79 -2.80 4.02 20.76
N THR A 80 -3.57 5.08 20.50
CA THR A 80 -5.00 5.07 20.20
C THR A 80 -5.23 5.63 18.79
N SER A 81 -6.44 5.52 18.25
CA SER A 81 -6.76 6.12 16.95
C SER A 81 -6.51 7.64 16.91
N ARG A 82 -6.60 8.32 18.05
CA ARG A 82 -6.36 9.77 18.17
C ARG A 82 -4.90 10.17 17.99
N ASP A 83 -3.98 9.23 18.13
CA ASP A 83 -2.55 9.48 17.95
C ASP A 83 -2.17 9.49 16.45
N PHE A 84 -3.02 8.94 15.58
CA PHE A 84 -2.82 8.93 14.15
C PHE A 84 -3.36 10.19 13.48
N GLN A 85 -2.60 10.72 12.52
CA GLN A 85 -3.02 11.81 11.66
C GLN A 85 -3.81 11.27 10.47
N GLU A 86 -3.24 10.27 9.79
CA GLU A 86 -3.82 9.64 8.62
C GLU A 86 -3.16 8.29 8.33
N ILE A 87 -3.82 7.52 7.48
CA ILE A 87 -3.34 6.29 6.87
C ILE A 87 -3.18 6.56 5.38
N ILE A 88 -2.00 6.31 4.84
CA ILE A 88 -1.70 6.38 3.41
C ILE A 88 -1.43 4.96 2.93
N HIS A 89 -2.20 4.48 1.95
CA HIS A 89 -2.01 3.16 1.36
C HIS A 89 -1.60 3.33 -0.10
N ILE A 90 -0.41 2.87 -0.44
CA ILE A 90 0.13 2.90 -1.79
C ILE A 90 0.10 1.47 -2.30
N VAL A 91 -0.60 1.26 -3.42
CA VAL A 91 -0.85 -0.06 -3.98
C VAL A 91 -0.40 -0.13 -5.44
N ASP A 92 0.12 -1.27 -5.83
CA ASP A 92 0.34 -1.61 -7.22
C ASP A 92 -0.97 -2.10 -7.84
N MET A 93 -1.27 -1.68 -9.06
CA MET A 93 -2.48 -2.18 -9.73
C MET A 93 -2.31 -3.58 -10.30
N ASP A 94 -1.09 -4.00 -10.63
CA ASP A 94 -0.73 -5.35 -11.08
C ASP A 94 -1.67 -5.94 -12.14
N GLY A 95 -2.21 -5.10 -12.99
CA GLY A 95 -3.17 -5.51 -14.01
C GLY A 95 -4.57 -5.87 -13.49
N ALA A 96 -4.95 -5.47 -12.26
CA ALA A 96 -6.26 -5.76 -11.67
C ALA A 96 -7.44 -5.34 -12.55
N TYR A 97 -7.27 -4.28 -13.34
CA TYR A 97 -8.31 -3.74 -14.25
C TYR A 97 -8.12 -4.14 -15.71
N ILE A 98 -7.12 -4.98 -16.04
CA ILE A 98 -6.98 -5.55 -17.36
C ILE A 98 -8.19 -6.48 -17.62
N PRO A 99 -8.88 -6.35 -18.79
CA PRO A 99 -9.99 -7.23 -19.13
C PRO A 99 -9.56 -8.70 -19.15
N ASP A 100 -10.43 -9.58 -18.68
CA ASP A 100 -10.13 -11.02 -18.61
C ASP A 100 -9.70 -11.62 -19.96
N GLY A 101 -10.29 -11.15 -21.07
CA GLY A 101 -9.93 -11.58 -22.43
C GLY A 101 -8.54 -11.13 -22.92
N CYS A 102 -7.89 -10.22 -22.17
CA CYS A 102 -6.51 -9.78 -22.43
C CYS A 102 -5.49 -10.52 -21.55
N VAL A 103 -5.92 -11.55 -20.81
CA VAL A 103 -5.03 -12.46 -20.08
C VAL A 103 -4.91 -13.74 -20.90
N THR A 104 -3.75 -13.93 -21.53
CA THR A 104 -3.53 -15.00 -22.53
C THR A 104 -2.52 -16.03 -22.01
N GLU A 105 -2.67 -17.26 -22.55
CA GLU A 105 -1.78 -18.36 -22.24
C GLU A 105 -0.47 -18.24 -22.99
N ASN A 106 0.64 -18.41 -22.28
CA ASN A 106 1.98 -18.50 -22.84
C ASN A 106 2.79 -19.52 -22.04
N ASP A 107 2.94 -20.73 -22.61
CA ASP A 107 3.67 -21.83 -21.97
C ASP A 107 5.15 -21.53 -21.72
N SER A 108 5.72 -20.59 -22.45
CA SER A 108 7.11 -20.16 -22.30
C SER A 108 7.30 -19.11 -21.20
N ALA A 109 6.22 -18.52 -20.68
CA ALA A 109 6.31 -17.51 -19.65
C ALA A 109 6.81 -18.10 -18.32
N VAL A 110 7.91 -17.59 -17.79
CA VAL A 110 8.46 -17.99 -16.48
C VAL A 110 7.73 -17.27 -15.34
N SER A 111 7.27 -16.05 -15.59
CA SER A 111 6.52 -15.19 -14.69
C SER A 111 5.38 -14.50 -15.44
N LEU A 112 4.64 -13.62 -14.80
CA LEU A 112 3.68 -12.75 -15.46
C LEU A 112 4.42 -11.77 -16.39
N VAL A 113 4.00 -11.69 -17.65
CA VAL A 113 4.55 -10.74 -18.61
C VAL A 113 3.49 -9.70 -18.96
N TYR A 114 3.75 -8.46 -18.60
CA TYR A 114 2.87 -7.32 -18.87
C TYR A 114 3.26 -6.64 -20.18
N SER A 115 2.28 -6.41 -21.02
CA SER A 115 2.42 -5.72 -22.32
C SER A 115 1.28 -4.74 -22.55
N ASP A 116 1.33 -3.98 -23.65
CA ASP A 116 0.22 -3.12 -24.07
C ASP A 116 -1.02 -3.92 -24.50
N ALA A 117 -0.84 -5.19 -24.88
CA ALA A 117 -1.93 -6.09 -25.25
C ALA A 117 -2.61 -6.75 -24.04
N GLY A 118 -1.94 -6.79 -22.88
CA GLY A 118 -2.47 -7.44 -21.67
C GLY A 118 -1.42 -8.19 -20.86
N ILE A 119 -1.78 -9.35 -20.34
CA ILE A 119 -0.93 -10.20 -19.50
C ILE A 119 -0.78 -11.56 -20.17
N GLU A 120 0.46 -12.02 -20.30
CA GLU A 120 0.78 -13.39 -20.71
C GLU A 120 1.22 -14.20 -19.49
N THR A 121 0.74 -15.46 -19.40
CA THR A 121 1.00 -16.34 -18.26
C THR A 121 0.73 -17.79 -18.61
N ARG A 122 1.34 -18.73 -17.87
CA ARG A 122 1.01 -20.17 -17.95
C ARG A 122 -0.36 -20.52 -17.39
N THR A 123 -0.91 -19.69 -16.52
CA THR A 123 -2.15 -19.99 -15.75
C THR A 123 -3.14 -18.84 -15.83
N PRO A 124 -3.75 -18.58 -17.01
CA PRO A 124 -4.67 -17.44 -17.18
C PRO A 124 -5.81 -17.42 -16.16
N SER A 125 -6.42 -18.56 -15.87
CA SER A 125 -7.54 -18.65 -14.93
C SER A 125 -7.17 -18.21 -13.51
N ALA A 126 -5.97 -18.56 -13.04
CA ALA A 126 -5.48 -18.14 -11.72
C ALA A 126 -5.22 -16.63 -11.67
N VAL A 127 -4.62 -16.08 -12.73
CA VAL A 127 -4.35 -14.63 -12.86
C VAL A 127 -5.66 -13.84 -12.93
N ILE A 128 -6.62 -14.29 -13.72
CA ILE A 128 -7.96 -13.67 -13.80
C ILE A 128 -8.64 -13.67 -12.42
N ALA A 129 -8.59 -14.80 -11.71
CA ALA A 129 -9.18 -14.88 -10.37
C ALA A 129 -8.50 -13.91 -9.38
N ARG A 130 -7.15 -13.84 -9.38
CA ARG A 130 -6.37 -12.88 -8.60
C ARG A 130 -6.75 -11.43 -8.95
N ASN A 131 -6.79 -11.10 -10.22
CA ASN A 131 -7.10 -9.75 -10.70
C ASN A 131 -8.52 -9.32 -10.29
N ARG A 132 -9.49 -10.22 -10.40
CA ARG A 132 -10.87 -9.96 -9.95
C ARG A 132 -10.93 -9.70 -8.43
N GLN A 133 -10.22 -10.52 -7.63
CA GLN A 133 -10.14 -10.30 -6.18
C GLN A 133 -9.49 -8.95 -5.86
N LYS A 134 -8.32 -8.66 -6.48
CA LYS A 134 -7.60 -7.40 -6.26
C LYS A 134 -8.49 -6.21 -6.60
N ARG A 135 -9.13 -6.21 -7.78
CA ARG A 135 -10.06 -5.16 -8.20
C ARG A 135 -11.18 -4.92 -7.19
N GLN A 136 -11.87 -5.97 -6.75
CA GLN A 136 -12.95 -5.85 -5.77
C GLN A 136 -12.47 -5.28 -4.43
N ASN A 137 -11.26 -5.65 -4.01
CA ASN A 137 -10.63 -5.12 -2.80
C ASN A 137 -10.24 -3.64 -2.97
N LEU A 138 -9.65 -3.28 -4.11
CA LEU A 138 -9.29 -1.90 -4.44
C LEU A 138 -10.53 -1.00 -4.52
N ASP A 139 -11.58 -1.43 -5.23
CA ASP A 139 -12.84 -0.67 -5.32
C ASP A 139 -13.39 -0.38 -3.92
N LYS A 140 -13.39 -1.40 -3.02
CA LYS A 140 -13.85 -1.23 -1.64
C LYS A 140 -12.98 -0.29 -0.81
N LEU A 141 -11.67 -0.31 -1.02
CA LEU A 141 -10.73 0.61 -0.36
C LEU A 141 -10.90 2.05 -0.86
N CYS A 142 -11.08 2.23 -2.18
CA CYS A 142 -11.31 3.54 -2.79
C CYS A 142 -12.60 4.22 -2.30
N ASP A 143 -13.63 3.43 -1.99
CA ASP A 143 -14.89 3.93 -1.46
C ASP A 143 -14.82 4.35 0.02
N SER A 144 -13.65 4.23 0.65
CA SER A 144 -13.51 4.45 2.09
C SER A 144 -12.60 5.65 2.37
N ASP A 145 -13.10 6.58 3.16
CA ASP A 145 -12.38 7.80 3.58
C ASP A 145 -11.75 7.67 4.98
N GLN A 146 -12.07 6.60 5.71
CA GLN A 146 -11.53 6.35 7.04
C GLN A 146 -11.50 4.85 7.38
N ILE A 147 -10.47 4.45 8.15
CA ILE A 147 -10.34 3.12 8.74
C ILE A 147 -10.01 3.30 10.24
N TRP A 148 -10.73 2.60 11.12
CA TRP A 148 -10.55 2.70 12.56
C TRP A 148 -10.66 4.14 13.11
N ASN A 149 -11.56 4.95 12.54
CA ASN A 149 -11.73 6.38 12.83
C ASN A 149 -10.47 7.24 12.57
N VAL A 150 -9.58 6.78 11.70
CA VAL A 150 -8.42 7.51 11.20
C VAL A 150 -8.66 7.82 9.72
N PRO A 151 -8.43 9.06 9.26
CA PRO A 151 -8.52 9.40 7.85
C PRO A 151 -7.69 8.43 7.01
N TYR A 152 -8.26 7.94 5.90
CA TYR A 152 -7.64 6.97 5.02
C TYR A 152 -7.58 7.50 3.60
N ARG A 153 -6.42 7.37 2.98
CA ARG A 153 -6.21 7.71 1.57
C ARG A 153 -5.49 6.58 0.87
N ILE A 154 -5.94 6.21 -0.31
CA ILE A 154 -5.29 5.22 -1.17
C ILE A 154 -4.73 5.92 -2.40
N PHE A 155 -3.53 5.53 -2.78
CA PHE A 155 -2.85 5.93 -4.01
C PHE A 155 -2.43 4.67 -4.75
N TYR A 156 -2.46 4.71 -6.07
CA TYR A 156 -2.12 3.55 -6.89
C TYR A 156 -1.10 3.89 -7.96
N MET A 157 -0.31 2.91 -8.31
CA MET A 157 0.59 2.93 -9.45
C MET A 157 -0.01 2.11 -10.58
N SER A 158 0.10 2.59 -11.83
CA SER A 158 -0.61 2.00 -12.97
C SER A 158 -0.22 0.55 -13.28
N CYS A 159 0.97 0.13 -12.89
CA CYS A 159 1.44 -1.25 -12.98
C CYS A 159 2.09 -1.61 -11.63
N ASN A 160 3.33 -1.20 -11.42
CA ASN A 160 4.09 -1.32 -10.21
C ASN A 160 5.03 -0.12 -10.05
N LEU A 161 5.72 -0.01 -8.91
CA LEU A 161 6.64 1.10 -8.63
C LEU A 161 7.80 1.16 -9.64
N ASP A 162 8.36 0.02 -10.06
CA ASP A 162 9.45 -0.03 -11.04
C ASP A 162 9.03 0.56 -12.38
N HIS A 163 7.78 0.36 -12.79
CA HIS A 163 7.27 0.99 -14.01
C HIS A 163 7.19 2.50 -13.88
N VAL A 164 6.78 3.01 -12.73
CA VAL A 164 6.68 4.45 -12.47
C VAL A 164 8.05 5.12 -12.39
N LEU A 165 9.00 4.51 -11.69
CA LEU A 165 10.32 5.10 -11.45
C LEU A 165 11.31 4.89 -12.60
N TYR A 166 11.27 3.72 -13.23
CA TYR A 166 12.29 3.26 -14.18
C TYR A 166 11.75 2.92 -15.57
N ASN A 167 10.44 3.06 -15.79
CA ASN A 167 9.73 2.64 -17.00
C ASN A 167 9.91 1.14 -17.33
N LYS A 168 10.03 0.31 -16.28
CA LYS A 168 10.19 -1.15 -16.39
C LYS A 168 8.95 -1.85 -15.85
N ARG A 169 8.16 -2.49 -16.74
CA ARG A 169 6.94 -3.24 -16.36
C ARG A 169 7.23 -4.63 -15.80
N ASN A 170 8.34 -5.23 -16.21
CA ASN A 170 8.71 -6.61 -15.94
C ASN A 170 10.13 -6.65 -15.36
N SER A 171 10.30 -6.25 -14.12
CA SER A 171 11.59 -6.34 -13.41
C SER A 171 11.76 -7.75 -12.84
N SER A 172 12.94 -8.34 -13.02
CA SER A 172 13.32 -9.58 -12.34
C SER A 172 13.63 -9.30 -10.86
N ASP A 173 13.55 -10.34 -10.01
CA ASP A 173 13.86 -10.19 -8.59
C ASP A 173 15.31 -9.70 -8.37
N ALA A 174 16.27 -10.14 -9.21
CA ALA A 174 17.65 -9.67 -9.16
C ALA A 174 17.81 -8.18 -9.54
N GLU A 175 16.93 -7.64 -10.40
CA GLU A 175 16.94 -6.21 -10.74
C GLU A 175 16.34 -5.35 -9.63
N LYS A 176 15.36 -5.89 -8.88
CA LYS A 176 14.75 -5.19 -7.72
C LYS A 176 15.70 -5.03 -6.53
N GLU A 177 16.67 -5.94 -6.38
CA GLU A 177 17.68 -5.88 -5.31
C GLU A 177 18.82 -4.87 -5.62
N HIS A 178 18.92 -4.36 -6.86
CA HIS A 178 19.98 -3.43 -7.28
C HIS A 178 19.54 -1.97 -7.44
N HIS A 179 18.29 -1.66 -7.12
CA HIS A 179 17.70 -0.31 -7.17
C HIS A 179 17.33 0.21 -5.81
#